data_9027dd48429ce311c0f6f1dcf0fcfc17
#
_entry.id   9027dd48429ce311c0f6f1dcf0fcfc17
#
_cell.length_a   1.000
_cell.length_b   1.000
_cell.length_c   1.000
_cell.angle_alpha   90.00
_cell.angle_beta   90.00
_cell.angle_gamma   90.00
#
_symmetry.space_group_name_H-M   'P 1'
#
loop_
_entity.id
_entity.type
_entity.pdbx_description
1 polymer ?
#
loop_
_entity_poly.entity_id
_entity_poly.type
_entity_poly.pdbx_seq_one_letter_code
_entity_poly.pdbx_strand_id
1 'polypeptide(L)'
;GIYIVEGDSAGGSAKQGRVREYQAVLPLRGKILNTFVNGKKNGEDQSTKALSKMMSSSEIVTLINALGTGSKDFNLENLRYEKIVIMTDADVDGSHIRTLLLTFFNNYPFNQLIENGHIYLAQPPLFKVTKANKSVYIKDEKALEDYILNSSKIDKKIKKGSNEYKKFIQDQKEKLSIQRFKGL
;
A
#
# COMPACT_ATOMS: atom_id res chain seq x y z
N GLY A 1 4.72 13.36 -7.83
CA GLY A 1 3.91 12.65 -6.83
C GLY A 1 4.57 12.62 -5.45
N ILE A 2 3.77 12.44 -4.43
CA ILE A 2 4.22 12.18 -3.06
C ILE A 2 3.91 10.73 -2.69
N TYR A 3 4.89 10.04 -2.12
CA TYR A 3 4.79 8.65 -1.69
C TYR A 3 4.78 8.60 -0.17
N ILE A 4 3.68 8.15 0.41
CA ILE A 4 3.52 7.99 1.85
C ILE A 4 3.92 6.55 2.20
N VAL A 5 4.95 6.40 3.00
CA VAL A 5 5.51 5.10 3.37
C VAL A 5 5.50 4.92 4.89
N GLU A 6 5.54 3.67 5.33
CA GLU A 6 5.58 3.33 6.75
C GLU A 6 7.02 3.28 7.26
N GLY A 7 7.29 4.11 8.28
CA GLY A 7 8.53 4.08 9.05
C GLY A 7 9.76 4.64 8.33
N ASP A 8 10.81 4.82 9.13
CA ASP A 8 12.05 5.43 8.64
C ASP A 8 12.85 4.50 7.72
N SER A 9 12.77 3.18 7.93
CA SER A 9 13.47 2.18 7.12
C SER A 9 12.94 2.15 5.69
N ALA A 10 11.64 2.00 5.50
CA ALA A 10 11.00 2.06 4.19
C ALA A 10 11.18 3.45 3.55
N GLY A 11 11.13 4.52 4.35
CA GLY A 11 11.43 5.88 3.93
C GLY A 11 12.82 6.03 3.37
N GLY A 12 13.82 5.42 3.98
CA GLY A 12 15.21 5.41 3.51
C GLY A 12 15.35 4.75 2.14
N SER A 13 14.81 3.55 1.99
CA SER A 13 14.84 2.82 0.71
C SER A 13 14.08 3.56 -0.39
N ALA A 14 12.91 4.08 -0.11
CA ALA A 14 12.12 4.84 -1.06
C ALA A 14 12.82 6.14 -1.49
N LYS A 15 13.48 6.84 -0.57
CA LYS A 15 14.26 8.04 -0.88
C LYS A 15 15.44 7.76 -1.80
N GLN A 16 16.08 6.60 -1.66
CA GLN A 16 17.17 6.19 -2.54
C GLN A 16 16.68 5.85 -3.95
N GLY A 17 15.52 5.22 -4.06
CA GLY A 17 14.94 4.80 -5.34
C GLY A 17 14.16 5.88 -6.11
N ARG A 18 13.87 7.02 -5.47
CA ARG A 18 13.05 8.07 -6.08
C ARG A 18 13.77 8.91 -7.12
N VAL A 19 13.02 9.49 -8.03
CA VAL A 19 13.48 10.57 -8.89
C VAL A 19 13.20 11.90 -8.18
N ARG A 20 14.24 12.56 -7.67
CA ARG A 20 14.11 13.72 -6.77
C ARG A 20 13.39 14.92 -7.37
N GLU A 21 13.42 15.07 -8.67
CA GLU A 21 12.85 16.22 -9.36
C GLU A 21 11.33 16.29 -9.25
N TYR A 22 10.65 15.12 -9.21
CA TYR A 22 9.19 15.05 -9.21
C TYR A 22 8.57 14.02 -8.27
N GLN A 23 9.40 13.37 -7.45
CA GLN A 23 8.93 12.40 -6.45
C GLN A 23 9.38 12.78 -5.05
N ALA A 24 8.43 13.01 -4.16
CA ALA A 24 8.67 13.21 -2.74
C ALA A 24 8.35 11.93 -1.97
N VAL A 25 8.99 11.72 -0.84
CA VAL A 25 8.73 10.60 0.07
C VAL A 25 8.44 11.15 1.46
N LEU A 26 7.32 10.75 2.02
CA LEU A 26 6.90 11.09 3.37
C LEU A 26 6.78 9.81 4.21
N PRO A 27 7.74 9.54 5.11
CA PRO A 27 7.62 8.43 6.05
C PRO A 27 6.69 8.79 7.20
N LEU A 28 5.78 7.88 7.53
CA LEU A 28 4.89 7.99 8.69
C LEU A 28 5.19 6.87 9.69
N ARG A 29 5.16 7.20 10.97
CA ARG A 29 5.39 6.24 12.06
C ARG A 29 4.09 5.59 12.48
N GLY A 30 3.92 4.32 12.13
CA GLY A 30 2.67 3.59 12.36
C GLY A 30 2.27 3.42 13.81
N LYS A 31 3.21 3.33 14.74
CA LYS A 31 2.92 3.19 16.17
C LYS A 31 2.14 4.38 16.75
N ILE A 32 2.40 5.59 16.28
CA ILE A 32 1.70 6.79 16.71
C ILE A 32 0.27 6.80 16.16
N LEU A 33 0.08 6.37 14.92
CA LEU A 33 -1.23 6.29 14.29
C LEU A 33 -2.10 5.16 14.90
N ASN A 34 -1.51 4.03 15.28
CA ASN A 34 -2.22 2.90 15.88
C ASN A 34 -2.86 3.22 17.23
N THR A 35 -2.35 4.18 17.99
CA THR A 35 -2.96 4.59 19.26
C THR A 35 -4.35 5.19 19.08
N PHE A 36 -4.70 5.64 17.88
CA PHE A 36 -6.01 6.22 17.57
C PHE A 36 -7.07 5.21 17.16
N VAL A 37 -6.68 3.99 16.76
CA VAL A 37 -7.60 2.93 16.32
C VAL A 37 -8.12 2.08 17.46
N ASN A 38 -7.34 1.90 18.52
CA ASN A 38 -7.68 1.05 19.66
C ASN A 38 -8.73 1.64 20.61
N GLY A 39 -9.28 2.80 20.28
CA GLY A 39 -10.34 3.47 21.04
C GLY A 39 -11.78 2.99 20.73
N LYS A 40 -11.96 1.86 20.06
CA LYS A 40 -13.29 1.28 19.83
C LYS A 40 -13.86 0.65 21.10
N LYS A 41 -14.39 1.49 22.00
CA LYS A 41 -15.40 1.08 22.97
C LYS A 41 -16.41 2.20 23.12
N ASN A 42 -17.63 1.93 22.64
CA ASN A 42 -18.90 2.62 22.93
C ASN A 42 -19.14 4.02 22.33
N GLY A 43 -19.90 4.06 21.23
CA GLY A 43 -20.69 5.22 20.79
C GLY A 43 -20.02 6.21 19.83
N GLU A 44 -20.85 6.90 19.08
CA GLU A 44 -20.49 7.88 18.04
C GLU A 44 -19.57 9.02 18.51
N ASP A 45 -19.62 9.39 19.78
CA ASP A 45 -18.79 10.45 20.39
C ASP A 45 -17.28 10.13 20.40
N GLN A 46 -16.89 8.84 20.38
CA GLN A 46 -15.49 8.45 20.40
C GLN A 46 -14.82 8.54 19.02
N SER A 47 -15.57 8.39 17.94
CA SER A 47 -15.05 8.54 16.59
C SER A 47 -14.62 9.97 16.30
N THR A 48 -15.40 10.95 16.78
CA THR A 48 -15.09 12.38 16.64
C THR A 48 -13.85 12.78 17.44
N LYS A 49 -13.72 12.27 18.69
CA LYS A 49 -12.54 12.52 19.52
C LYS A 49 -11.28 11.86 18.94
N ALA A 50 -11.40 10.63 18.45
CA ALA A 50 -10.30 9.92 17.80
C ALA A 50 -9.84 10.66 16.52
N LEU A 51 -10.78 11.15 15.73
CA LEU A 51 -10.49 11.94 14.54
C LEU A 51 -9.81 13.27 14.91
N SER A 52 -10.28 13.99 15.93
CA SER A 52 -9.66 15.22 16.41
C SER A 52 -8.23 15.00 16.88
N LYS A 53 -7.98 13.90 17.60
CA LYS A 53 -6.63 13.51 18.02
C LYS A 53 -5.75 13.19 16.81
N MET A 54 -6.25 12.46 15.84
CA MET A 54 -5.53 12.16 14.60
C MET A 54 -5.14 13.43 13.87
N MET A 55 -6.07 14.39 13.73
CA MET A 55 -5.83 15.68 13.06
C MET A 55 -4.81 16.55 13.79
N SER A 56 -4.64 16.38 15.09
CA SER A 56 -3.65 17.10 15.89
C SER A 56 -2.31 16.39 16.01
N SER A 57 -2.18 15.17 15.49
CA SER A 57 -0.90 14.46 15.51
C SER A 57 0.13 15.14 14.62
N SER A 58 1.40 15.13 15.05
CA SER A 58 2.50 15.73 14.28
C SER A 58 2.67 15.10 12.89
N GLU A 59 2.40 13.81 12.77
CA GLU A 59 2.49 13.06 11.51
C GLU A 59 1.44 13.56 10.49
N ILE A 60 0.21 13.75 10.92
CA ILE A 60 -0.88 14.26 10.06
C ILE A 60 -0.69 15.74 9.75
N VAL A 61 -0.25 16.54 10.71
CA VAL A 61 0.09 17.95 10.47
C VAL A 61 1.20 18.07 9.41
N THR A 62 2.22 17.23 9.49
CA THR A 62 3.29 17.18 8.49
C THR A 62 2.74 16.78 7.11
N LEU A 63 1.84 15.82 7.05
CA LEU A 63 1.17 15.41 5.81
C LEU A 63 0.37 16.57 5.20
N ILE A 64 -0.45 17.25 5.99
CA ILE A 64 -1.25 18.40 5.55
C ILE A 64 -0.34 19.51 5.00
N ASN A 65 0.73 19.82 5.71
CA ASN A 65 1.70 20.83 5.27
C ASN A 65 2.39 20.42 3.96
N ALA A 66 2.72 19.14 3.81
CA ALA A 66 3.31 18.63 2.58
C ALA A 66 2.36 18.73 1.38
N LEU A 67 1.07 18.50 1.58
CA LEU A 67 0.06 18.60 0.52
C LEU A 67 -0.14 20.04 0.03
N GLY A 68 -0.02 21.00 0.93
CA GLY A 68 -0.14 22.43 0.61
C GLY A 68 -1.56 22.96 0.49
N THR A 69 -2.57 22.12 0.66
CA THR A 69 -3.99 22.53 0.53
C THR A 69 -4.54 23.28 1.72
N GLY A 70 -3.88 23.18 2.88
CA GLY A 70 -4.45 23.60 4.15
C GLY A 70 -5.51 22.63 4.68
N SER A 71 -6.08 22.93 5.84
CA SER A 71 -7.15 22.13 6.45
C SER A 71 -8.43 22.95 6.64
N LYS A 72 -8.42 24.01 7.44
CA LYS A 72 -9.56 24.89 7.65
C LYS A 72 -9.89 25.72 6.41
N ASP A 73 -8.86 26.24 5.77
CA ASP A 73 -8.94 27.02 4.53
C ASP A 73 -8.52 26.13 3.34
N PHE A 74 -9.13 24.94 3.26
CA PHE A 74 -8.77 23.97 2.24
C PHE A 74 -9.00 24.54 0.84
N ASN A 75 -7.94 24.54 0.02
CA ASN A 75 -8.00 24.93 -1.38
C ASN A 75 -7.29 23.89 -2.24
N LEU A 76 -8.06 23.17 -3.04
CA LEU A 76 -7.56 22.11 -3.93
C LEU A 76 -6.56 22.66 -4.96
N GLU A 77 -6.69 23.89 -5.40
CA GLU A 77 -5.78 24.53 -6.36
C GLU A 77 -4.35 24.68 -5.81
N ASN A 78 -4.20 24.71 -4.49
CA ASN A 78 -2.89 24.78 -3.84
C ASN A 78 -2.22 23.41 -3.65
N LEU A 79 -2.83 22.34 -4.10
CA LEU A 79 -2.25 20.99 -4.03
C LEU A 79 -0.90 20.93 -4.75
N ARG A 80 0.13 20.51 -4.03
CA ARG A 80 1.51 20.46 -4.54
C ARG A 80 1.80 19.22 -5.38
N TYR A 81 1.04 18.14 -5.15
CA TYR A 81 1.27 16.84 -5.77
C TYR A 81 0.00 16.33 -6.44
N GLU A 82 0.05 16.14 -7.72
CA GLU A 82 -1.07 15.59 -8.50
C GLU A 82 -1.40 14.15 -8.07
N LYS A 83 -0.38 13.38 -7.69
CA LYS A 83 -0.53 11.99 -7.24
C LYS A 83 -0.05 11.83 -5.81
N ILE A 84 -0.92 11.32 -4.96
CA ILE A 84 -0.66 10.98 -3.57
C ILE A 84 -0.74 9.46 -3.48
N VAL A 85 0.40 8.79 -3.35
CA VAL A 85 0.50 7.34 -3.37
C VAL A 85 0.72 6.81 -1.96
N ILE A 86 -0.22 6.04 -1.46
CA ILE A 86 -0.08 5.32 -0.19
C ILE A 86 0.61 4.00 -0.49
N MET A 87 1.86 3.88 -0.02
CA MET A 87 2.73 2.73 -0.27
C MET A 87 3.11 2.11 1.07
N THR A 88 2.29 1.17 1.53
CA THR A 88 2.48 0.44 2.77
C THR A 88 2.82 -1.01 2.49
N ASP A 89 3.48 -1.67 3.44
CA ASP A 89 3.79 -3.09 3.33
C ASP A 89 2.52 -3.96 3.28
N ALA A 90 2.63 -5.15 2.71
CA ALA A 90 1.51 -6.10 2.61
C ALA A 90 1.21 -6.83 3.93
N ASP A 91 1.92 -6.51 5.01
CA ASP A 91 1.69 -7.07 6.33
C ASP A 91 0.49 -6.43 7.06
N VAL A 92 0.18 -6.95 8.25
CA VAL A 92 -0.94 -6.48 9.06
C VAL A 92 -0.76 -5.01 9.49
N ASP A 93 0.45 -4.61 9.83
CA ASP A 93 0.75 -3.24 10.27
C ASP A 93 0.59 -2.23 9.14
N GLY A 94 1.06 -2.55 7.95
CA GLY A 94 0.85 -1.73 6.75
C GLY A 94 -0.62 -1.59 6.39
N SER A 95 -1.43 -2.63 6.58
CA SER A 95 -2.87 -2.58 6.38
C SER A 95 -3.56 -1.62 7.35
N HIS A 96 -3.13 -1.55 8.61
CA HIS A 96 -3.65 -0.61 9.60
C HIS A 96 -3.37 0.85 9.23
N ILE A 97 -2.15 1.15 8.82
CA ILE A 97 -1.78 2.50 8.37
C ILE A 97 -2.57 2.91 7.15
N ARG A 98 -2.74 2.01 6.19
CA ARG A 98 -3.57 2.24 5.02
C ARG A 98 -5.00 2.61 5.41
N THR A 99 -5.61 1.88 6.32
CA THR A 99 -6.96 2.13 6.82
C THR A 99 -7.06 3.50 7.50
N LEU A 100 -6.09 3.86 8.32
CA LEU A 100 -6.04 5.17 8.97
C LEU A 100 -5.93 6.32 7.98
N LEU A 101 -5.04 6.19 7.00
CA LEU A 101 -4.87 7.21 5.97
C LEU A 101 -6.12 7.34 5.10
N LEU A 102 -6.76 6.24 4.73
CA LEU A 102 -8.02 6.28 3.99
C LEU A 102 -9.14 6.91 4.82
N THR A 103 -9.20 6.66 6.12
CA THR A 103 -10.14 7.32 7.03
C THR A 103 -9.88 8.83 7.05
N PHE A 104 -8.63 9.24 7.15
CA PHE A 104 -8.24 10.65 7.09
C PHE A 104 -8.68 11.30 5.77
N PHE A 105 -8.33 10.71 4.64
CA PHE A 105 -8.69 11.24 3.33
C PHE A 105 -10.19 11.18 3.01
N ASN A 106 -10.94 10.31 3.69
CA ASN A 106 -12.40 10.25 3.52
C ASN A 106 -13.15 11.35 4.28
N ASN A 107 -12.49 12.08 5.15
CA ASN A 107 -13.09 13.16 5.92
C ASN A 107 -13.01 14.49 5.18
N TYR A 108 -14.11 15.27 5.28
CA TYR A 108 -14.14 16.63 4.77
C TYR A 108 -13.10 17.51 5.50
N PRO A 109 -12.31 18.36 4.82
CA PRO A 109 -12.39 18.66 3.37
C PRO A 109 -11.51 17.79 2.46
N PHE A 110 -10.75 16.84 3.02
CA PHE A 110 -9.75 16.03 2.30
C PHE A 110 -10.38 14.99 1.36
N ASN A 111 -11.68 14.68 1.52
CA ASN A 111 -12.40 13.83 0.60
C ASN A 111 -12.39 14.34 -0.85
N GLN A 112 -12.21 15.62 -1.05
CA GLN A 112 -12.06 16.24 -2.37
C GLN A 112 -10.86 15.68 -3.14
N LEU A 113 -9.81 15.22 -2.44
CA LEU A 113 -8.65 14.57 -3.05
C LEU A 113 -9.00 13.21 -3.64
N ILE A 114 -9.87 12.44 -2.97
CA ILE A 114 -10.38 11.17 -3.49
C ILE A 114 -11.31 11.41 -4.67
N GLU A 115 -12.25 12.31 -4.53
CA GLU A 115 -13.26 12.64 -5.57
C GLU A 115 -12.61 13.12 -6.86
N ASN A 116 -11.50 13.83 -6.78
CA ASN A 116 -10.75 14.34 -7.93
C ASN A 116 -9.63 13.38 -8.41
N GLY A 117 -9.56 12.17 -7.88
CA GLY A 117 -8.67 11.13 -8.37
C GLY A 117 -7.19 11.32 -8.04
N HIS A 118 -6.85 12.01 -6.95
CA HIS A 118 -5.47 12.23 -6.53
C HIS A 118 -4.88 11.13 -5.66
N ILE A 119 -5.72 10.26 -5.06
CA ILE A 119 -5.29 9.23 -4.13
C ILE A 119 -5.11 7.90 -4.85
N TYR A 120 -3.93 7.30 -4.67
CA TYR A 120 -3.54 6.01 -5.23
C TYR A 120 -3.07 5.08 -4.12
N LEU A 121 -3.39 3.81 -4.26
CA LEU A 121 -2.88 2.75 -3.39
C LEU A 121 -1.87 1.91 -4.18
N ALA A 122 -0.62 1.94 -3.75
CA ALA A 122 0.38 1.02 -4.27
C ALA A 122 0.15 -0.37 -3.66
N GLN A 123 0.12 -1.38 -4.51
CA GLN A 123 0.06 -2.78 -4.09
C GLN A 123 1.44 -3.40 -4.30
N PRO A 124 2.19 -3.68 -3.21
CA PRO A 124 3.45 -4.40 -3.35
C PRO A 124 3.18 -5.81 -3.88
N PRO A 125 4.10 -6.38 -4.66
CA PRO A 125 3.96 -7.75 -5.15
C PRO A 125 3.98 -8.74 -3.97
N LEU A 126 3.26 -9.85 -4.08
CA LEU A 126 3.26 -10.91 -3.07
C LEU A 126 4.47 -11.84 -3.18
N PHE A 127 4.95 -12.08 -4.40
CA PHE A 127 6.01 -13.05 -4.66
C PHE A 127 7.12 -12.50 -5.53
N LYS A 128 8.32 -13.02 -5.31
CA LYS A 128 9.47 -12.88 -6.17
C LYS A 128 9.86 -14.27 -6.68
N VAL A 129 9.80 -14.46 -7.99
CA VAL A 129 10.22 -15.69 -8.65
C VAL A 129 11.57 -15.46 -9.31
N THR A 130 12.56 -16.26 -8.93
CA THR A 130 13.89 -16.21 -9.51
C THR A 130 14.13 -17.46 -10.37
N LYS A 131 14.49 -17.21 -11.64
CA LYS A 131 14.88 -18.25 -12.58
C LYS A 131 16.16 -17.84 -13.29
N ALA A 132 17.21 -18.67 -13.17
CA ALA A 132 18.58 -18.29 -13.57
C ALA A 132 18.98 -16.97 -12.86
N ASN A 133 19.50 -15.98 -13.58
CA ASN A 133 19.87 -14.70 -12.99
C ASN A 133 18.79 -13.61 -13.11
N LYS A 134 17.55 -14.00 -13.43
CA LYS A 134 16.43 -13.08 -13.63
C LYS A 134 15.39 -13.28 -12.53
N SER A 135 14.88 -12.17 -12.00
CA SER A 135 13.81 -12.14 -11.04
C SER A 135 12.56 -11.48 -11.62
N VAL A 136 11.40 -12.08 -11.36
CA VAL A 136 10.09 -11.53 -11.72
C VAL A 136 9.29 -11.34 -10.44
N TYR A 137 8.68 -10.17 -10.28
CA TYR A 137 7.79 -9.89 -9.17
C TYR A 137 6.35 -10.21 -9.57
N ILE A 138 5.67 -10.97 -8.72
CA ILE A 138 4.32 -11.49 -8.96
C ILE A 138 3.35 -10.84 -7.99
N LYS A 139 2.30 -10.27 -8.53
CA LYS A 139 1.31 -9.45 -7.82
C LYS A 139 0.53 -10.22 -6.76
N ASP A 140 0.00 -11.40 -7.10
CA ASP A 140 -0.88 -12.21 -6.27
C ASP A 140 -0.82 -13.70 -6.67
N GLU A 141 -1.61 -14.53 -5.98
CA GLU A 141 -1.69 -15.97 -6.24
C GLU A 141 -2.17 -16.28 -7.67
N LYS A 142 -3.13 -15.55 -8.17
CA LYS A 142 -3.64 -15.73 -9.54
C LYS A 142 -2.57 -15.41 -10.57
N ALA A 143 -1.84 -14.35 -10.41
CA ALA A 143 -0.74 -13.99 -11.29
C ALA A 143 0.39 -15.00 -11.24
N LEU A 144 0.66 -15.62 -10.07
CA LEU A 144 1.63 -16.71 -9.93
C LEU A 144 1.18 -17.96 -10.72
N GLU A 145 -0.09 -18.31 -10.61
CA GLU A 145 -0.67 -19.42 -11.38
C GLU A 145 -0.55 -19.17 -12.89
N ASP A 146 -0.91 -17.98 -13.36
CA ASP A 146 -0.78 -17.57 -14.76
C ASP A 146 0.68 -17.62 -15.24
N TYR A 147 1.62 -17.17 -14.40
CA TYR A 147 3.05 -17.26 -14.69
C TYR A 147 3.51 -18.71 -14.87
N ILE A 148 3.07 -19.59 -13.99
CA ILE A 148 3.38 -21.04 -14.05
C ILE A 148 2.82 -21.65 -15.34
N LEU A 149 1.58 -21.35 -15.69
CA LEU A 149 0.93 -21.86 -16.89
C LEU A 149 1.61 -21.37 -18.17
N ASN A 150 2.08 -20.12 -18.20
CA ASN A 150 2.77 -19.53 -19.34
C ASN A 150 4.21 -20.04 -19.50
N SER A 151 4.87 -20.40 -18.41
CA SER A 151 6.26 -20.85 -18.38
C SER A 151 6.41 -22.37 -18.42
N SER A 152 5.32 -23.12 -18.33
CA SER A 152 5.30 -24.58 -18.27
C SER A 152 4.29 -25.15 -19.27
N LYS A 153 4.60 -26.30 -19.84
CA LYS A 153 3.66 -27.01 -20.73
C LYS A 153 2.75 -27.89 -19.88
N ILE A 154 1.49 -27.47 -19.75
CA ILE A 154 0.45 -28.31 -19.17
C ILE A 154 -0.22 -29.16 -20.27
N ASP A 155 -0.55 -30.40 -19.97
CA ASP A 155 -1.34 -31.24 -20.84
C ASP A 155 -2.75 -30.64 -20.98
N LYS A 156 -3.18 -30.37 -22.21
CA LYS A 156 -4.51 -29.81 -22.53
C LYS A 156 -5.68 -30.68 -22.04
N LYS A 157 -5.43 -31.97 -21.74
CA LYS A 157 -6.42 -32.88 -21.18
C LYS A 157 -6.72 -32.62 -19.71
N ILE A 158 -5.85 -31.93 -19.01
CA ILE A 158 -6.01 -31.65 -17.57
C ILE A 158 -7.02 -30.50 -17.41
N LYS A 159 -8.10 -30.79 -16.70
CA LYS A 159 -9.18 -29.85 -16.44
C LYS A 159 -8.76 -28.86 -15.37
N LYS A 160 -8.92 -27.56 -15.65
CA LYS A 160 -8.67 -26.50 -14.67
C LYS A 160 -9.47 -26.73 -13.39
N GLY A 161 -8.82 -26.67 -12.23
CA GLY A 161 -9.42 -26.91 -10.92
C GLY A 161 -9.52 -28.38 -10.51
N SER A 162 -9.15 -29.33 -11.36
CA SER A 162 -9.07 -30.76 -11.00
C SER A 162 -7.92 -31.04 -10.02
N ASN A 163 -7.95 -32.22 -9.36
CA ASN A 163 -6.85 -32.62 -8.48
C ASN A 163 -5.53 -32.75 -9.23
N GLU A 164 -5.55 -33.23 -10.47
CA GLU A 164 -4.37 -33.31 -11.34
C GLU A 164 -3.82 -31.91 -11.65
N TYR A 165 -4.67 -30.95 -11.91
CA TYR A 165 -4.31 -29.57 -12.12
C TYR A 165 -3.63 -28.96 -10.89
N LYS A 166 -4.22 -29.13 -9.71
CA LYS A 166 -3.67 -28.66 -8.44
C LYS A 166 -2.31 -29.27 -8.15
N LYS A 167 -2.15 -30.57 -8.43
CA LYS A 167 -0.87 -31.28 -8.28
C LYS A 167 0.18 -30.72 -9.25
N PHE A 168 -0.19 -30.48 -10.50
CA PHE A 168 0.69 -29.88 -11.49
C PHE A 168 1.20 -28.51 -11.04
N ILE A 169 0.31 -27.64 -10.60
CA ILE A 169 0.67 -26.31 -10.11
C ILE A 169 1.60 -26.42 -8.90
N GLN A 170 1.30 -27.29 -7.95
CA GLN A 170 2.16 -27.47 -6.77
C GLN A 170 3.55 -28.01 -7.14
N ASP A 171 3.64 -28.98 -8.04
CA ASP A 171 4.91 -29.53 -8.52
C ASP A 171 5.75 -28.43 -9.23
N GLN A 172 5.11 -27.56 -10.00
CA GLN A 172 5.81 -26.44 -10.63
C GLN A 172 6.28 -25.40 -9.62
N LYS A 173 5.50 -25.12 -8.58
CA LYS A 173 5.90 -24.23 -7.47
C LYS A 173 7.15 -24.74 -6.76
N GLU A 174 7.24 -26.04 -6.53
CA GLU A 174 8.41 -26.66 -5.90
C GLU A 174 9.68 -26.58 -6.75
N LYS A 175 9.55 -26.57 -8.07
CA LYS A 175 10.68 -26.43 -9.01
C LYS A 175 11.17 -24.99 -9.17
N LEU A 176 10.34 -24.00 -8.85
CA LEU A 176 10.67 -22.59 -8.96
C LEU A 176 11.23 -22.05 -7.64
N SER A 177 12.21 -21.16 -7.73
CA SER A 177 12.65 -20.40 -6.55
C SER A 177 11.68 -19.25 -6.29
N ILE A 178 10.68 -19.53 -5.46
CA ILE A 178 9.63 -18.57 -5.10
C ILE A 178 9.87 -18.07 -3.68
N GLN A 179 10.02 -16.78 -3.53
CA GLN A 179 10.12 -16.11 -2.23
C GLN A 179 8.90 -15.22 -2.03
N ARG A 180 8.33 -15.28 -0.83
CA ARG A 180 7.31 -14.30 -0.46
C ARG A 180 7.98 -12.93 -0.30
N PHE A 181 7.43 -11.91 -0.94
CA PHE A 181 7.93 -10.56 -0.81
C PHE A 181 7.59 -10.02 0.58
N LYS A 182 8.61 -9.59 1.31
CA LYS A 182 8.48 -9.15 2.71
C LYS A 182 8.31 -7.62 2.87
N GLY A 183 8.14 -6.92 1.76
CA GLY A 183 7.98 -5.46 1.76
C GLY A 183 9.25 -4.68 1.46
N LEU A 184 9.15 -3.40 1.57
CA LEU A 184 10.20 -2.43 1.22
C LEU A 184 11.23 -2.26 2.34
#